data_20123fd88921303c0718548168260517
#
_entry.id   20123fd88921303c0718548168260517
#
_cell.length_a   1.000
_cell.length_b   1.000
_cell.length_c   1.000
_cell.angle_alpha   90.00
_cell.angle_beta   90.00
_cell.angle_gamma   90.00
#
_symmetry.space_group_name_H-M   'P 1'
#
loop_
_entity.id
_entity.type
_entity.pdbx_description
1 polymer ?
#
loop_
_entity_poly.entity_id
_entity_poly.type
_entity_poly.pdbx_seq_one_letter_code
_entity_poly.pdbx_strand_id
1 'polypeptide(L)'
;MKHKTNNEGVFDLLHQTEQLPYSVSSITHNKFEFNLDEDIKEPSYYRNLIEVLNNATEQDLVVLNINSGGGHLDSAISIIDALKNTRANTLAWISGSCYSAASLIALNCQNLEVGEFATLMCHNSQYGLGGYTTDIKDRAVFEHKMISKIMHSVYDSFLSKEEIEAVLANKTIWMDSEEIAERFEAMQEKRMKEFEDEMKSIPDEEKEEPMYKKVLLS
;
A
#
# COMPACT_ATOMS: atom_id res chain seq x y z
N MET A 1 14.72 7.21 39.89
CA MET A 1 13.50 7.97 40.18
C MET A 1 12.44 7.60 39.18
N LYS A 2 11.37 6.90 39.60
CA LYS A 2 10.26 6.54 38.74
C LYS A 2 9.28 7.70 38.75
N HIS A 3 9.07 8.36 37.64
CA HIS A 3 7.95 9.29 37.47
C HIS A 3 6.65 8.49 37.39
N LYS A 4 5.89 8.49 38.47
CA LYS A 4 4.45 8.18 38.43
C LYS A 4 3.75 9.40 37.85
N THR A 5 3.19 9.26 36.66
CA THR A 5 2.21 10.22 36.13
C THR A 5 0.92 10.01 36.90
N ASN A 6 0.56 10.99 37.74
CA ASN A 6 -0.71 10.99 38.46
C ASN A 6 -1.87 11.26 37.48
N ASN A 7 -2.54 10.21 37.09
CA ASN A 7 -3.85 10.32 36.44
C ASN A 7 -5.02 10.46 37.42
N GLU A 8 -4.73 10.54 38.71
CA GLU A 8 -5.74 10.66 39.77
C GLU A 8 -6.55 11.98 39.71
N GLY A 9 -5.90 13.09 39.30
CA GLY A 9 -6.56 14.40 39.26
C GLY A 9 -7.66 14.58 38.20
N VAL A 10 -7.63 13.82 37.12
CA VAL A 10 -8.66 13.91 36.07
C VAL A 10 -9.92 13.11 36.48
N PHE A 11 -9.74 11.99 37.19
CA PHE A 11 -10.85 11.21 37.72
C PHE A 11 -11.58 11.92 38.86
N ASP A 12 -10.88 12.66 39.73
CA ASP A 12 -11.51 13.44 40.81
C ASP A 12 -12.35 14.61 40.29
N LEU A 13 -11.95 15.25 39.18
CA LEU A 13 -12.71 16.34 38.59
C LEU A 13 -14.05 15.86 37.98
N LEU A 14 -14.08 14.62 37.51
CA LEU A 14 -15.29 14.01 36.92
C LEU A 14 -16.34 13.61 37.96
N HIS A 15 -15.95 13.50 39.24
CA HIS A 15 -16.84 13.09 40.34
C HIS A 15 -17.58 14.26 41.00
N GLN A 16 -17.32 15.52 40.62
CA GLN A 16 -17.89 16.71 41.27
C GLN A 16 -19.05 17.38 40.51
N THR A 17 -19.43 16.86 39.34
CA THR A 17 -20.58 17.39 38.58
C THR A 17 -21.66 16.31 38.47
N GLU A 18 -22.95 16.71 38.46
CA GLU A 18 -24.07 15.83 38.12
C GLU A 18 -23.81 15.21 36.76
N GLN A 19 -23.43 13.95 36.75
CA GLN A 19 -22.85 13.28 35.57
C GLN A 19 -23.96 12.63 34.73
N LEU A 20 -23.93 12.95 33.44
CA LEU A 20 -24.57 12.09 32.45
C LEU A 20 -23.88 10.71 32.50
N PRO A 21 -24.66 9.61 32.41
CA PRO A 21 -24.06 8.29 32.37
C PRO A 21 -23.11 8.18 31.17
N TYR A 22 -21.88 7.77 31.42
CA TYR A 22 -20.88 7.55 30.38
C TYR A 22 -20.34 6.14 30.46
N SER A 23 -19.91 5.62 29.32
CA SER A 23 -19.16 4.38 29.25
C SER A 23 -17.77 4.65 28.65
N VAL A 24 -16.76 3.98 29.19
CA VAL A 24 -15.41 4.00 28.62
C VAL A 24 -15.16 2.64 27.99
N SER A 25 -14.93 2.63 26.69
CA SER A 25 -14.43 1.45 25.98
C SER A 25 -12.99 1.65 25.58
N SER A 26 -12.18 0.61 25.81
CA SER A 26 -10.79 0.56 25.37
C SER A 26 -10.74 0.03 23.94
N ILE A 27 -10.18 0.78 23.02
CA ILE A 27 -9.94 0.33 21.65
C ILE A 27 -8.44 0.03 21.55
N THR A 28 -8.10 -1.19 21.15
CA THR A 28 -6.71 -1.61 20.93
C THR A 28 -6.40 -1.49 19.44
N HIS A 29 -5.39 -0.70 19.10
CA HIS A 29 -4.81 -0.62 17.76
C HIS A 29 -3.50 -1.38 17.73
N ASN A 30 -3.26 -2.14 16.68
CA ASN A 30 -1.96 -2.77 16.46
C ASN A 30 -1.20 -1.99 15.38
N LYS A 31 0.11 -1.83 15.60
CA LYS A 31 1.06 -1.41 14.58
C LYS A 31 1.94 -2.60 14.24
N PHE A 32 1.87 -3.04 12.99
CA PHE A 32 2.74 -4.08 12.45
C PHE A 32 3.80 -3.41 11.58
N GLU A 33 5.07 -3.74 11.80
CA GLU A 33 6.18 -3.20 11.04
C GLU A 33 6.95 -4.33 10.37
N PHE A 34 7.12 -4.23 9.05
CA PHE A 34 7.89 -5.18 8.25
C PHE A 34 9.01 -4.44 7.53
N ASN A 35 10.21 -5.00 7.59
CA ASN A 35 11.36 -4.46 6.87
C ASN A 35 11.52 -5.18 5.53
N LEU A 36 11.51 -4.38 4.46
CA LEU A 36 11.87 -4.77 3.09
C LEU A 36 13.20 -4.10 2.75
N ASP A 37 14.26 -4.45 3.48
CA ASP A 37 15.59 -3.85 3.44
C ASP A 37 16.67 -4.77 2.83
N GLU A 38 16.22 -5.79 2.13
CA GLU A 38 17.00 -6.70 1.31
C GLU A 38 16.36 -6.83 -0.09
N ASP A 39 16.94 -7.69 -0.95
CA ASP A 39 16.29 -8.11 -2.19
C ASP A 39 14.94 -8.78 -1.87
N ILE A 40 13.92 -8.46 -2.67
CA ILE A 40 12.62 -9.12 -2.57
C ILE A 40 12.82 -10.62 -2.87
N LYS A 41 12.63 -11.45 -1.84
CA LYS A 41 12.83 -12.90 -1.86
C LYS A 41 11.64 -13.63 -2.50
N GLU A 42 11.69 -14.97 -2.51
CA GLU A 42 10.59 -15.82 -2.99
C GLU A 42 9.30 -15.63 -2.17
N PRO A 43 8.13 -15.95 -2.73
CA PRO A 43 6.82 -15.72 -2.08
C PRO A 43 6.69 -16.37 -0.69
N SER A 44 7.37 -17.50 -0.46
CA SER A 44 7.33 -18.20 0.84
C SER A 44 7.87 -17.37 2.01
N TYR A 45 8.72 -16.39 1.74
CA TYR A 45 9.32 -15.50 2.73
C TYR A 45 8.30 -14.52 3.32
N TYR A 46 7.28 -14.14 2.55
CA TYR A 46 6.30 -13.11 2.90
C TYR A 46 4.97 -13.63 3.46
N ARG A 47 4.89 -14.92 3.82
CA ARG A 47 3.64 -15.51 4.36
C ARG A 47 3.10 -14.77 5.56
N ASN A 48 3.97 -14.39 6.52
CA ASN A 48 3.55 -13.67 7.72
C ASN A 48 3.03 -12.25 7.40
N LEU A 49 3.68 -11.54 6.46
CA LEU A 49 3.20 -10.23 6.00
C LEU A 49 1.82 -10.37 5.35
N ILE A 50 1.65 -11.33 4.45
CA ILE A 50 0.39 -11.59 3.76
C ILE A 50 -0.70 -12.01 4.76
N GLU A 51 -0.35 -12.84 5.75
CA GLU A 51 -1.28 -13.25 6.81
C GLU A 51 -1.75 -12.03 7.65
N VAL A 52 -0.83 -11.14 8.03
CA VAL A 52 -1.18 -9.90 8.74
C VAL A 52 -2.09 -9.03 7.88
N LEU A 53 -1.74 -8.77 6.61
CA LEU A 53 -2.56 -7.96 5.70
C LEU A 53 -3.98 -8.52 5.53
N ASN A 54 -4.13 -9.85 5.44
CA ASN A 54 -5.42 -10.49 5.26
C ASN A 54 -6.31 -10.48 6.52
N ASN A 55 -5.72 -10.37 7.72
CA ASN A 55 -6.44 -10.46 8.99
C ASN A 55 -6.53 -9.14 9.76
N ALA A 56 -5.73 -8.15 9.40
CA ALA A 56 -5.73 -6.84 10.05
C ALA A 56 -7.05 -6.09 9.82
N THR A 57 -7.41 -5.24 10.77
CA THR A 57 -8.66 -4.47 10.79
C THR A 57 -8.45 -3.02 10.39
N GLU A 58 -9.52 -2.27 10.18
CA GLU A 58 -9.50 -0.84 9.86
C GLU A 58 -8.82 0.02 10.93
N GLN A 59 -8.65 -0.50 12.13
CA GLN A 59 -8.00 0.18 13.25
C GLN A 59 -6.50 -0.10 13.32
N ASP A 60 -6.02 -1.10 12.58
CA ASP A 60 -4.62 -1.50 12.57
C ASP A 60 -3.83 -0.71 11.51
N LEU A 61 -2.53 -0.54 11.78
CA LEU A 61 -1.58 0.07 10.85
C LEU A 61 -0.51 -0.95 10.47
N VAL A 62 -0.33 -1.16 9.18
CA VAL A 62 0.77 -1.97 8.63
C VAL A 62 1.79 -1.05 7.97
N VAL A 63 3.01 -1.02 8.47
CA VAL A 63 4.11 -0.23 7.94
C VAL A 63 5.10 -1.13 7.23
N LEU A 64 5.44 -0.77 6.00
CA LEU A 64 6.49 -1.39 5.22
C LEU A 64 7.69 -0.44 5.16
N ASN A 65 8.74 -0.75 5.90
CA ASN A 65 10.01 -0.01 5.85
C ASN A 65 10.82 -0.49 4.64
N ILE A 66 11.00 0.37 3.64
CA ILE A 66 11.55 -0.02 2.34
C ILE A 66 12.94 0.59 2.12
N ASN A 67 13.92 -0.28 1.87
CA ASN A 67 15.26 0.06 1.38
C ASN A 67 15.77 -1.11 0.53
N SER A 68 15.24 -1.29 -0.67
CA SER A 68 15.40 -2.50 -1.46
C SER A 68 15.69 -2.20 -2.94
N GLY A 69 16.61 -2.97 -3.51
CA GLY A 69 16.88 -2.99 -4.94
C GLY A 69 15.80 -3.67 -5.79
N GLY A 70 14.77 -4.23 -5.18
CA GLY A 70 13.75 -5.02 -5.86
C GLY A 70 14.04 -6.52 -5.79
N GLY A 71 13.54 -7.31 -6.74
CA GLY A 71 13.74 -8.76 -6.77
C GLY A 71 12.55 -9.52 -7.37
N HIS A 72 12.07 -10.54 -6.68
CA HIS A 72 11.04 -11.45 -7.17
C HIS A 72 9.70 -10.77 -7.46
N LEU A 73 9.31 -10.75 -8.73
CA LEU A 73 8.05 -10.15 -9.18
C LEU A 73 6.82 -10.89 -8.62
N ASP A 74 6.87 -12.23 -8.54
CA ASP A 74 5.74 -13.02 -8.00
C ASP A 74 5.46 -12.69 -6.54
N SER A 75 6.50 -12.39 -5.76
CA SER A 75 6.35 -11.92 -4.39
C SER A 75 5.72 -10.54 -4.32
N ALA A 76 6.16 -9.62 -5.18
CA ALA A 76 5.55 -8.30 -5.28
C ALA A 76 4.07 -8.39 -5.64
N ILE A 77 3.71 -9.22 -6.62
CA ILE A 77 2.31 -9.45 -7.01
C ILE A 77 1.49 -9.97 -5.83
N SER A 78 1.99 -10.96 -5.09
CA SER A 78 1.30 -11.54 -3.94
C SER A 78 1.09 -10.52 -2.81
N ILE A 79 2.09 -9.68 -2.54
CA ILE A 79 2.00 -8.60 -1.55
C ILE A 79 1.01 -7.53 -2.01
N ILE A 80 1.07 -7.12 -3.29
CA ILE A 80 0.15 -6.13 -3.88
C ILE A 80 -1.30 -6.62 -3.80
N ASP A 81 -1.55 -7.90 -4.08
CA ASP A 81 -2.89 -8.47 -3.96
C ASP A 81 -3.39 -8.39 -2.51
N ALA A 82 -2.55 -8.73 -1.53
CA ALA A 82 -2.87 -8.60 -0.12
C ALA A 82 -3.09 -7.13 0.31
N LEU A 83 -2.26 -6.18 -0.19
CA LEU A 83 -2.41 -4.74 0.06
C LEU A 83 -3.73 -4.19 -0.49
N LYS A 84 -4.16 -4.65 -1.66
CA LYS A 84 -5.44 -4.23 -2.27
C LYS A 84 -6.67 -4.76 -1.54
N ASN A 85 -6.54 -5.88 -0.84
CA ASN A 85 -7.64 -6.55 -0.16
C ASN A 85 -7.66 -6.31 1.36
N THR A 86 -6.61 -5.73 1.94
CA THR A 86 -6.57 -5.45 3.39
C THR A 86 -7.54 -4.36 3.79
N ARG A 87 -8.06 -4.47 5.02
CA ARG A 87 -8.84 -3.41 5.66
C ARG A 87 -7.97 -2.48 6.51
N ALA A 88 -6.73 -2.88 6.80
CA ALA A 88 -5.82 -2.07 7.60
C ALA A 88 -5.36 -0.83 6.84
N ASN A 89 -5.02 0.21 7.59
CA ASN A 89 -4.25 1.32 7.02
C ASN A 89 -2.84 0.84 6.68
N THR A 90 -2.33 1.21 5.51
CA THR A 90 -1.00 0.79 5.06
C THR A 90 -0.12 2.00 4.76
N LEU A 91 1.13 1.94 5.20
CA LEU A 91 2.14 2.97 5.00
C LEU A 91 3.42 2.34 4.44
N ALA A 92 3.90 2.84 3.32
CA ALA A 92 5.26 2.59 2.87
C ALA A 92 6.17 3.73 3.34
N TRP A 93 7.22 3.41 4.08
CA TRP A 93 8.30 4.32 4.45
C TRP A 93 9.52 4.00 3.60
N ILE A 94 9.87 4.88 2.66
CA ILE A 94 11.06 4.73 1.81
C ILE A 94 12.23 5.43 2.50
N SER A 95 13.15 4.65 3.09
CA SER A 95 14.31 5.19 3.80
C SER A 95 15.57 5.32 2.94
N GLY A 96 15.58 4.72 1.76
CA GLY A 96 16.71 4.70 0.84
C GLY A 96 16.26 4.28 -0.56
N SER A 97 16.75 3.14 -1.05
CA SER A 97 16.39 2.61 -2.36
C SER A 97 15.00 1.98 -2.38
N CYS A 98 14.21 2.31 -3.40
CA CYS A 98 12.91 1.68 -3.67
C CYS A 98 12.82 1.35 -5.16
N TYR A 99 13.42 0.24 -5.57
CA TYR A 99 13.62 -0.05 -6.99
C TYR A 99 12.80 -1.25 -7.45
N SER A 100 12.36 -1.23 -8.73
CA SER A 100 11.79 -2.40 -9.39
C SER A 100 10.60 -2.99 -8.60
N ALA A 101 10.65 -4.27 -8.21
CA ALA A 101 9.60 -4.94 -7.43
C ALA A 101 9.24 -4.19 -6.13
N ALA A 102 10.21 -3.53 -5.47
CA ALA A 102 9.96 -2.74 -4.27
C ALA A 102 9.12 -1.49 -4.56
N SER A 103 9.35 -0.81 -5.71
CA SER A 103 8.52 0.34 -6.12
C SER A 103 7.07 -0.08 -6.41
N LEU A 104 6.88 -1.26 -6.99
CA LEU A 104 5.54 -1.80 -7.21
C LEU A 104 4.79 -2.00 -5.89
N ILE A 105 5.47 -2.53 -4.86
CA ILE A 105 4.88 -2.72 -3.53
C ILE A 105 4.55 -1.37 -2.87
N ALA A 106 5.52 -0.45 -2.84
CA ALA A 106 5.37 0.85 -2.21
C ALA A 106 4.17 1.65 -2.73
N LEU A 107 4.01 1.70 -4.06
CA LEU A 107 2.93 2.45 -4.73
C LEU A 107 1.54 1.83 -4.57
N ASN A 108 1.44 0.63 -4.00
CA ASN A 108 0.17 0.00 -3.65
C ASN A 108 -0.18 0.12 -2.16
N CYS A 109 0.65 0.76 -1.33
CA CYS A 109 0.24 1.20 -0.01
C CYS A 109 -0.69 2.42 -0.11
N GLN A 110 -1.55 2.59 0.88
CA GLN A 110 -2.48 3.74 0.94
C GLN A 110 -1.74 5.05 1.20
N ASN A 111 -0.66 5.00 1.98
CA ASN A 111 0.16 6.15 2.32
C ASN A 111 1.62 5.86 1.98
N LEU A 112 2.35 6.91 1.65
CA LEU A 112 3.78 6.87 1.37
C LEU A 112 4.48 8.02 2.09
N GLU A 113 5.54 7.69 2.80
CA GLU A 113 6.48 8.66 3.35
C GLU A 113 7.87 8.41 2.76
N VAL A 114 8.59 9.50 2.48
CA VAL A 114 9.85 9.47 1.73
C VAL A 114 10.94 10.15 2.52
N GLY A 115 12.05 9.45 2.76
CA GLY A 115 13.25 10.01 3.39
C GLY A 115 13.96 11.01 2.47
N GLU A 116 14.69 11.95 3.04
CA GLU A 116 15.37 13.04 2.33
C GLU A 116 16.26 12.56 1.16
N PHE A 117 16.93 11.41 1.32
CA PHE A 117 17.84 10.84 0.32
C PHE A 117 17.28 9.58 -0.34
N ALA A 118 15.98 9.36 -0.22
CA ALA A 118 15.34 8.22 -0.86
C ALA A 118 15.28 8.40 -2.37
N THR A 119 15.35 7.27 -3.06
CA THR A 119 15.28 7.22 -4.52
C THR A 119 14.34 6.10 -4.95
N LEU A 120 13.62 6.31 -6.05
CA LEU A 120 12.74 5.32 -6.64
C LEU A 120 13.15 5.03 -8.08
N MET A 121 13.03 3.76 -8.49
CA MET A 121 13.38 3.37 -9.85
C MET A 121 12.33 2.43 -10.44
N CYS A 122 11.85 2.83 -11.62
CA CYS A 122 10.94 2.04 -12.44
C CYS A 122 11.66 1.52 -13.68
N HIS A 123 11.59 0.22 -13.92
CA HIS A 123 12.12 -0.41 -15.12
C HIS A 123 11.28 -1.63 -15.52
N ASN A 124 11.48 -2.09 -16.75
CA ASN A 124 10.86 -3.33 -17.23
C ASN A 124 11.45 -4.55 -16.51
N SER A 125 10.66 -5.61 -16.39
CA SER A 125 11.14 -6.85 -15.77
C SER A 125 12.20 -7.54 -16.64
N GLN A 126 13.13 -8.20 -15.96
CA GLN A 126 14.13 -9.07 -16.59
C GLN A 126 13.89 -10.51 -16.16
N TYR A 127 13.93 -11.43 -17.11
CA TYR A 127 13.78 -12.86 -16.84
C TYR A 127 14.55 -13.70 -17.84
N GLY A 128 14.93 -14.90 -17.43
CA GLY A 128 15.54 -15.91 -18.28
C GLY A 128 14.55 -17.01 -18.62
N LEU A 129 14.55 -17.47 -19.87
CA LEU A 129 13.74 -18.59 -20.34
C LEU A 129 14.63 -19.70 -20.85
N GLY A 130 14.28 -20.93 -20.49
CA GLY A 130 14.87 -22.15 -21.03
C GLY A 130 13.79 -23.14 -21.47
N GLY A 131 14.03 -23.89 -22.53
CA GLY A 131 13.08 -24.87 -23.06
C GLY A 131 13.13 -25.01 -24.56
N TYR A 132 12.08 -25.61 -25.15
CA TYR A 132 11.95 -25.73 -26.60
C TYR A 132 11.65 -24.39 -27.26
N THR A 133 12.15 -24.18 -28.48
CA THR A 133 12.10 -22.88 -29.18
C THR A 133 10.69 -22.31 -29.31
N THR A 134 9.70 -23.14 -29.61
CA THR A 134 8.28 -22.73 -29.72
C THR A 134 7.73 -22.29 -28.37
N ASP A 135 8.00 -23.04 -27.32
CA ASP A 135 7.54 -22.75 -25.95
C ASP A 135 8.17 -21.47 -25.42
N ILE A 136 9.45 -21.22 -25.70
CA ILE A 136 10.14 -19.97 -25.34
C ILE A 136 9.46 -18.77 -26.00
N LYS A 137 9.16 -18.86 -27.30
CA LYS A 137 8.50 -17.80 -28.03
C LYS A 137 7.12 -17.50 -27.47
N ASP A 138 6.29 -18.51 -27.29
CA ASP A 138 4.91 -18.36 -26.83
C ASP A 138 4.89 -17.82 -25.39
N ARG A 139 5.77 -18.32 -24.56
CA ARG A 139 5.93 -17.84 -23.18
C ARG A 139 6.42 -16.39 -23.13
N ALA A 140 7.39 -16.01 -23.95
CA ALA A 140 7.88 -14.63 -24.01
C ALA A 140 6.76 -13.62 -24.40
N VAL A 141 5.90 -13.99 -25.37
CA VAL A 141 4.74 -13.18 -25.74
C VAL A 141 3.73 -13.06 -24.59
N PHE A 142 3.45 -14.18 -23.92
CA PHE A 142 2.54 -14.18 -22.77
C PHE A 142 3.08 -13.35 -21.59
N GLU A 143 4.35 -13.55 -21.21
CA GLU A 143 5.00 -12.80 -20.13
C GLU A 143 5.02 -11.29 -20.42
N HIS A 144 5.36 -10.89 -21.65
CA HIS A 144 5.31 -9.48 -22.04
C HIS A 144 3.91 -8.88 -21.86
N LYS A 145 2.85 -9.60 -22.26
CA LYS A 145 1.47 -9.17 -22.04
C LYS A 145 1.13 -9.02 -20.56
N MET A 146 1.54 -9.98 -19.72
CA MET A 146 1.28 -9.94 -18.28
C MET A 146 2.04 -8.80 -17.60
N ILE A 147 3.30 -8.60 -17.94
CA ILE A 147 4.12 -7.50 -17.44
C ILE A 147 3.53 -6.16 -17.83
N SER A 148 3.13 -5.98 -19.10
CA SER A 148 2.46 -4.77 -19.55
C SER A 148 1.20 -4.49 -18.71
N LYS A 149 0.37 -5.50 -18.46
CA LYS A 149 -0.81 -5.36 -17.60
C LYS A 149 -0.46 -4.93 -16.18
N ILE A 150 0.59 -5.49 -15.58
CA ILE A 150 1.04 -5.13 -14.23
C ILE A 150 1.54 -3.69 -14.21
N MET A 151 2.39 -3.30 -15.17
CA MET A 151 2.95 -1.95 -15.25
C MET A 151 1.85 -0.89 -15.38
N HIS A 152 0.88 -1.10 -16.27
CA HIS A 152 -0.27 -0.21 -16.38
C HIS A 152 -1.14 -0.20 -15.12
N SER A 153 -1.34 -1.34 -14.46
CA SER A 153 -2.16 -1.39 -13.24
C SER A 153 -1.52 -0.70 -12.04
N VAL A 154 -0.19 -0.75 -11.92
CA VAL A 154 0.52 -0.26 -10.72
C VAL A 154 1.01 1.17 -10.92
N TYR A 155 1.59 1.46 -12.08
CA TYR A 155 2.15 2.78 -12.34
C TYR A 155 1.15 3.79 -12.94
N ASP A 156 -0.08 3.36 -13.27
CA ASP A 156 -1.11 4.31 -13.71
C ASP A 156 -1.30 5.41 -12.66
N SER A 157 -1.39 6.64 -13.14
CA SER A 157 -1.48 7.85 -12.32
C SER A 157 -0.19 8.28 -11.62
N PHE A 158 0.79 7.39 -11.41
CA PHE A 158 2.13 7.75 -10.90
C PHE A 158 3.11 8.09 -12.03
N LEU A 159 3.05 7.34 -13.11
CA LEU A 159 3.74 7.63 -14.37
C LEU A 159 2.72 8.06 -15.44
N SER A 160 3.14 8.86 -16.40
CA SER A 160 2.35 9.12 -17.61
C SER A 160 2.27 7.86 -18.49
N LYS A 161 1.29 7.81 -19.39
CA LYS A 161 1.19 6.70 -20.35
C LYS A 161 2.43 6.55 -21.20
N GLU A 162 3.00 7.68 -21.63
CA GLU A 162 4.23 7.75 -22.42
C GLU A 162 5.43 7.22 -21.64
N GLU A 163 5.50 7.50 -20.32
CA GLU A 163 6.54 6.96 -19.44
C GLU A 163 6.39 5.46 -19.24
N ILE A 164 5.17 4.94 -19.06
CA ILE A 164 4.91 3.49 -18.95
C ILE A 164 5.33 2.78 -20.24
N GLU A 165 4.98 3.31 -21.41
CA GLU A 165 5.41 2.74 -22.70
C GLU A 165 6.94 2.79 -22.86
N ALA A 166 7.57 3.87 -22.40
CA ALA A 166 9.02 3.97 -22.40
C ALA A 166 9.66 2.91 -21.48
N VAL A 167 9.09 2.67 -20.30
CA VAL A 167 9.54 1.60 -19.38
C VAL A 167 9.39 0.24 -20.03
N LEU A 168 8.26 -0.05 -20.68
CA LEU A 168 8.04 -1.29 -21.43
C LEU A 168 9.01 -1.45 -22.61
N ALA A 169 9.48 -0.32 -23.18
CA ALA A 169 10.55 -0.29 -24.17
C ALA A 169 11.97 -0.29 -23.56
N ASN A 170 12.11 -0.72 -22.30
CA ASN A 170 13.37 -0.86 -21.55
C ASN A 170 14.06 0.46 -21.16
N LYS A 171 13.35 1.59 -21.11
CA LYS A 171 13.86 2.80 -20.48
C LYS A 171 13.73 2.67 -18.96
N THR A 172 14.78 3.03 -18.23
CA THR A 172 14.75 3.16 -16.78
C THR A 172 14.41 4.59 -16.39
N ILE A 173 13.49 4.76 -15.44
CA ILE A 173 13.11 6.06 -14.87
C ILE A 173 13.59 6.09 -13.42
N TRP A 174 14.36 7.12 -13.08
CA TRP A 174 14.89 7.38 -11.74
C TRP A 174 14.27 8.64 -11.18
N MET A 175 13.90 8.62 -9.90
CA MET A 175 13.28 9.75 -9.19
C MET A 175 13.98 9.95 -7.86
N ASP A 176 14.14 11.20 -7.47
CA ASP A 176 14.56 11.61 -6.14
C ASP A 176 13.35 11.73 -5.20
N SER A 177 13.61 12.08 -3.94
CA SER A 177 12.59 12.15 -2.90
C SER A 177 11.51 13.20 -3.16
N GLU A 178 11.86 14.33 -3.75
CA GLU A 178 10.91 15.42 -4.07
C GLU A 178 9.96 14.96 -5.18
N GLU A 179 10.50 14.42 -6.28
CA GLU A 179 9.70 13.92 -7.40
C GLU A 179 8.81 12.74 -7.00
N ILE A 180 9.29 11.83 -6.12
CA ILE A 180 8.48 10.73 -5.60
C ILE A 180 7.26 11.26 -4.83
N ALA A 181 7.48 12.22 -3.93
CA ALA A 181 6.42 12.80 -3.12
C ALA A 181 5.37 13.52 -3.97
N GLU A 182 5.79 14.38 -4.90
CA GLU A 182 4.91 15.12 -5.80
C GLU A 182 4.06 14.18 -6.67
N ARG A 183 4.69 13.16 -7.27
CA ARG A 183 3.96 12.19 -8.11
C ARG A 183 2.99 11.34 -7.30
N PHE A 184 3.35 10.95 -6.08
CA PHE A 184 2.46 10.18 -5.23
C PHE A 184 1.25 10.98 -4.78
N GLU A 185 1.42 12.25 -4.41
CA GLU A 185 0.33 13.16 -4.07
C GLU A 185 -0.64 13.32 -5.26
N ALA A 186 -0.12 13.60 -6.45
CA ALA A 186 -0.92 13.70 -7.66
C ALA A 186 -1.68 12.40 -7.99
N MET A 187 -1.05 11.24 -7.76
CA MET A 187 -1.69 9.93 -7.92
C MET A 187 -2.84 9.75 -6.94
N GLN A 188 -2.67 10.15 -5.67
CA GLN A 188 -3.72 10.06 -4.65
C GLN A 188 -4.91 10.97 -4.97
N GLU A 189 -4.66 12.21 -5.39
CA GLU A 189 -5.71 13.15 -5.80
C GLU A 189 -6.54 12.58 -6.97
N LYS A 190 -5.87 11.98 -7.96
CA LYS A 190 -6.56 11.37 -9.10
C LYS A 190 -7.41 10.18 -8.67
N ARG A 191 -6.88 9.28 -7.82
CA ARG A 191 -7.61 8.12 -7.29
C ARG A 191 -8.84 8.54 -6.47
N MET A 192 -8.69 9.57 -5.63
CA MET A 192 -9.81 10.11 -4.86
C MET A 192 -10.91 10.65 -5.77
N LYS A 193 -10.55 11.40 -6.79
CA LYS A 193 -11.51 11.94 -7.76
C LYS A 193 -12.23 10.84 -8.53
N GLU A 194 -11.50 9.83 -8.99
CA GLU A 194 -12.08 8.66 -9.68
C GLU A 194 -13.08 7.93 -8.77
N PHE A 195 -12.71 7.71 -7.51
CA PHE A 195 -13.60 7.11 -6.50
C PHE A 195 -14.85 7.95 -6.25
N GLU A 196 -14.72 9.27 -6.10
CA GLU A 196 -15.87 10.18 -5.94
C GLU A 196 -16.81 10.13 -7.14
N ASP A 197 -16.26 10.10 -8.35
CA ASP A 197 -17.05 10.06 -9.57
C ASP A 197 -17.75 8.70 -9.75
N GLU A 198 -17.10 7.60 -9.36
CA GLU A 198 -17.71 6.27 -9.30
C GLU A 198 -18.86 6.24 -8.30
N MET A 199 -18.65 6.74 -7.09
CA MET A 199 -19.69 6.83 -6.04
C MET A 199 -20.88 7.67 -6.45
N LYS A 200 -20.69 8.75 -7.23
CA LYS A 200 -21.79 9.55 -7.79
C LYS A 200 -22.58 8.83 -8.87
N SER A 201 -21.94 7.87 -9.57
CA SER A 201 -22.59 7.09 -10.62
C SER A 201 -23.48 5.97 -10.09
N ILE A 202 -23.32 5.58 -8.82
CA ILE A 202 -24.15 4.55 -8.17
C ILE A 202 -25.53 5.13 -7.87
N PRO A 203 -26.63 4.50 -8.34
CA PRO A 203 -27.99 4.94 -8.01
C PRO A 203 -28.22 4.98 -6.49
N ASP A 204 -28.98 5.97 -6.02
CA ASP A 204 -29.23 6.14 -4.57
C ASP A 204 -29.90 4.91 -3.92
N GLU A 205 -30.61 4.10 -4.71
CA GLU A 205 -31.24 2.83 -4.28
C GLU A 205 -30.21 1.71 -4.01
N GLU A 206 -29.00 1.79 -4.58
CA GLU A 206 -27.91 0.80 -4.41
C GLU A 206 -26.86 1.26 -3.40
N LYS A 207 -26.92 2.51 -2.94
CA LYS A 207 -26.06 2.99 -1.85
C LYS A 207 -26.53 2.33 -0.57
N GLU A 208 -25.81 1.31 -0.08
CA GLU A 208 -26.09 0.73 1.24
C GLU A 208 -26.16 1.85 2.28
N GLU A 209 -27.26 1.90 3.03
CA GLU A 209 -27.37 2.84 4.16
C GLU A 209 -26.16 2.63 5.09
N PRO A 210 -25.47 3.71 5.48
CA PRO A 210 -24.30 3.60 6.35
C PRO A 210 -24.68 2.83 7.61
N MET A 211 -23.87 1.84 8.00
CA MET A 211 -24.14 0.88 9.07
C MET A 211 -24.55 1.53 10.41
N TYR A 212 -24.18 2.81 10.66
CA TYR A 212 -24.61 3.55 11.86
C TYR A 212 -26.12 3.88 11.88
N LYS A 213 -26.81 3.94 10.73
CA LYS A 213 -28.27 4.12 10.71
C LYS A 213 -29.04 2.86 11.10
N LYS A 214 -28.48 1.68 10.82
CA LYS A 214 -29.07 0.39 11.24
C LYS A 214 -29.05 0.17 12.76
N VAL A 215 -28.09 0.80 13.45
CA VAL A 215 -27.94 0.68 14.93
C VAL A 215 -28.86 1.63 15.70
N LEU A 216 -29.32 2.71 15.07
CA LEU A 216 -30.20 3.69 15.71
C LEU A 216 -31.70 3.36 15.59
N LEU A 217 -32.09 2.34 14.81
CA LEU A 217 -33.47 1.93 14.57
C LEU A 217 -33.81 0.51 15.12
N SER A 218 -32.86 -0.12 15.80
CA SER A 218 -33.04 -1.38 16.54
C SER A 218 -32.91 -1.14 18.05
#